data_396767d42f787a7728a01d0173efe124
#
_entry.id   396767d42f787a7728a01d0173efe124
#
_cell.length_a   1.000
_cell.length_b   1.000
_cell.length_c   1.000
_cell.angle_alpha   90.00
_cell.angle_beta   90.00
_cell.angle_gamma   90.00
#
_symmetry.space_group_name_H-M   'P 1'
#
loop_
_entity.id
_entity.type
_entity.pdbx_description
1 polymer ?
#
loop_
_entity_poly.entity_id
_entity_poly.type
_entity_poly.pdbx_seq_one_letter_code
_entity_poly.pdbx_strand_id
1 'polypeptide(L)'
;MDKYYIELIKSLVPLKYEEGHFRETLINALENYEALLRLYNEKLCSDIDSVIRYVEVCNMQIKKCIDSYSKGMYSVAYQCIDDILSDTLYADEYFIVPPKFSFYRSRLFKTNGRISHTEMFHIPFNKRGKVETQRYSAPGYPCLYLGSSVNACWEELGQPRFDDMMVSRFVVKEAFPVLDLRMPKEEDLEGDKIDVVLKKIPLIISTSIKTLDRTAFYKPEYIIPQLIIEYIITKNRIKYESGNNRLFDFVLGVYYTSVHINDYFNFPDETFDNLALPAVLVDRNETYCQLLASCFEWTDPTSYSYESISGKFGRSIERVTSDVDLTEKEANYRFSKMGELEERLSTFKLKGMLYCLTDANKIFIDNRSSN
;
A
#
# COMPACT_ATOMS: atom_id res chain seq x y z
N MET A 1 -13.93 15.30 18.37
CA MET A 1 -12.46 15.62 18.42
C MET A 1 -12.19 16.80 17.52
N ASP A 2 -11.27 17.66 17.90
CA ASP A 2 -11.04 18.88 17.13
C ASP A 2 -10.53 18.58 15.73
N LYS A 3 -11.27 19.04 14.71
CA LYS A 3 -10.84 19.10 13.29
C LYS A 3 -9.40 19.61 13.15
N TYR A 4 -8.94 20.41 14.10
CA TYR A 4 -7.60 20.94 14.23
C TYR A 4 -6.52 19.86 14.40
N TYR A 5 -6.79 18.74 15.10
CA TYR A 5 -5.80 17.69 15.33
C TYR A 5 -5.52 16.87 14.06
N ILE A 6 -6.56 16.65 13.27
CA ILE A 6 -6.42 16.00 11.96
C ILE A 6 -5.63 16.87 10.99
N GLU A 7 -5.97 18.16 10.94
CA GLU A 7 -5.24 19.14 10.12
C GLU A 7 -3.74 19.17 10.52
N LEU A 8 -3.45 18.97 11.80
CA LEU A 8 -2.10 18.94 12.31
C LEU A 8 -1.34 17.67 11.90
N ILE A 9 -1.93 16.49 12.05
CA ILE A 9 -1.32 15.23 11.54
C ILE A 9 -1.12 15.33 10.01
N LYS A 10 -2.12 15.83 9.31
CA LYS A 10 -2.05 16.07 7.88
C LYS A 10 -0.95 17.05 7.49
N SER A 11 -0.63 18.04 8.33
CA SER A 11 0.47 18.99 8.06
C SER A 11 1.86 18.35 8.18
N LEU A 12 1.98 17.21 8.90
CA LEU A 12 3.23 16.48 9.05
C LEU A 12 3.55 15.55 7.86
N VAL A 13 2.57 15.24 7.01
CA VAL A 13 2.76 14.29 5.90
C VAL A 13 2.04 14.78 4.62
N PRO A 14 2.58 14.49 3.44
CA PRO A 14 3.87 13.83 3.23
C PRO A 14 5.05 14.78 3.51
N LEU A 15 6.07 14.27 4.20
CA LEU A 15 7.28 15.02 4.47
C LEU A 15 8.05 15.32 3.17
N LYS A 16 8.59 16.54 3.10
CA LYS A 16 9.56 16.95 2.07
C LYS A 16 10.87 17.29 2.76
N TYR A 17 11.98 16.89 2.18
CA TYR A 17 13.31 17.19 2.70
C TYR A 17 14.22 17.75 1.59
N GLU A 18 15.29 18.42 2.01
CA GLU A 18 16.36 18.90 1.11
C GLU A 18 17.50 17.87 1.08
N GLU A 19 18.29 17.90 0.01
CA GLU A 19 19.44 17.00 -0.14
C GLU A 19 20.38 17.13 1.06
N GLY A 20 20.76 15.98 1.63
CA GLY A 20 21.60 15.92 2.83
C GLY A 20 20.85 16.06 4.17
N HIS A 21 19.59 16.53 4.18
CA HIS A 21 18.83 16.82 5.40
C HIS A 21 17.73 15.80 5.75
N PHE A 22 17.71 14.63 5.07
CA PHE A 22 16.70 13.59 5.30
C PHE A 22 16.54 13.21 6.78
N ARG A 23 17.67 12.88 7.43
CA ARG A 23 17.69 12.44 8.83
C ARG A 23 17.12 13.51 9.77
N GLU A 24 17.60 14.74 9.63
CA GLU A 24 17.17 15.86 10.46
C GLU A 24 15.68 16.16 10.28
N THR A 25 15.21 16.21 9.03
CA THR A 25 13.80 16.43 8.71
C THR A 25 12.89 15.38 9.32
N LEU A 26 13.26 14.08 9.21
CA LEU A 26 12.48 13.01 9.80
C LEU A 26 12.44 13.11 11.33
N ILE A 27 13.59 13.33 11.98
CA ILE A 27 13.66 13.42 13.44
C ILE A 27 12.83 14.61 13.96
N ASN A 28 12.95 15.77 13.34
CA ASN A 28 12.18 16.96 13.71
C ASN A 28 10.67 16.71 13.57
N ALA A 29 10.24 15.98 12.52
CA ALA A 29 8.82 15.65 12.35
C ALA A 29 8.30 14.71 13.46
N LEU A 30 9.10 13.73 13.87
CA LEU A 30 8.78 12.80 14.95
C LEU A 30 8.72 13.52 16.30
N GLU A 31 9.70 14.38 16.58
CA GLU A 31 9.75 15.19 17.81
C GLU A 31 8.59 16.21 17.88
N ASN A 32 8.23 16.82 16.74
CA ASN A 32 7.07 17.69 16.64
C ASN A 32 5.77 16.93 16.95
N TYR A 33 5.62 15.73 16.40
CA TYR A 33 4.44 14.90 16.69
C TYR A 33 4.34 14.56 18.19
N GLU A 34 5.44 14.17 18.81
CA GLU A 34 5.49 13.89 20.25
C GLU A 34 5.14 15.14 21.09
N ALA A 35 5.69 16.31 20.73
CA ALA A 35 5.36 17.58 21.41
C ALA A 35 3.87 17.92 21.30
N LEU A 36 3.25 17.63 20.17
CA LEU A 36 1.81 17.82 19.94
C LEU A 36 0.96 16.91 20.82
N LEU A 37 1.31 15.63 20.97
CA LEU A 37 0.63 14.72 21.89
C LEU A 37 0.67 15.24 23.32
N ARG A 38 1.82 15.78 23.77
CA ARG A 38 1.98 16.35 25.10
C ARG A 38 1.15 17.62 25.32
N LEU A 39 1.00 18.45 24.26
CA LEU A 39 0.24 19.68 24.32
C LEU A 39 -1.28 19.42 24.41
N TYR A 40 -1.78 18.38 23.76
CA TYR A 40 -3.21 18.09 23.66
C TYR A 40 -3.67 16.91 24.52
N ASN A 41 -2.86 16.47 25.50
CA ASN A 41 -2.99 15.25 26.28
C ASN A 41 -4.39 15.00 26.88
N GLU A 42 -5.03 16.02 27.47
CA GLU A 42 -6.30 15.86 28.21
C GLU A 42 -7.54 15.63 27.31
N LYS A 43 -7.40 15.82 25.99
CA LYS A 43 -8.55 15.84 25.06
C LYS A 43 -8.60 14.64 24.10
N LEU A 44 -7.54 13.84 23.99
CA LEU A 44 -7.39 12.87 22.93
C LEU A 44 -7.87 11.47 23.28
N CYS A 45 -7.38 10.89 24.35
CA CYS A 45 -7.78 9.55 24.80
C CYS A 45 -7.59 9.39 26.30
N SER A 46 -8.19 8.34 26.87
CA SER A 46 -8.19 8.06 28.31
C SER A 46 -6.82 7.66 28.85
N ASP A 47 -5.93 7.12 28.03
CA ASP A 47 -4.57 6.66 28.42
C ASP A 47 -3.49 7.31 27.55
N ILE A 48 -3.54 8.63 27.44
CA ILE A 48 -2.58 9.41 26.64
C ILE A 48 -1.12 9.22 27.09
N ASP A 49 -0.89 9.01 28.39
CA ASP A 49 0.45 8.80 28.91
C ASP A 49 1.08 7.50 28.39
N SER A 50 0.28 6.44 28.19
CA SER A 50 0.74 5.21 27.54
C SER A 50 1.08 5.44 26.07
N VAL A 51 0.24 6.22 25.36
CA VAL A 51 0.49 6.60 23.96
C VAL A 51 1.80 7.37 23.85
N ILE A 52 2.00 8.39 24.68
CA ILE A 52 3.22 9.22 24.68
C ILE A 52 4.46 8.34 24.91
N ARG A 53 4.46 7.51 25.96
CA ARG A 53 5.59 6.59 26.23
C ARG A 53 5.89 5.66 25.06
N TYR A 54 4.86 5.14 24.42
CA TYR A 54 5.03 4.29 23.23
C TYR A 54 5.66 5.08 22.08
N VAL A 55 5.17 6.29 21.81
CA VAL A 55 5.67 7.15 20.71
C VAL A 55 7.14 7.53 20.98
N GLU A 56 7.52 7.85 22.23
CA GLU A 56 8.93 8.11 22.61
C GLU A 56 9.84 6.92 22.25
N VAL A 57 9.44 5.71 22.64
CA VAL A 57 10.20 4.47 22.32
C VAL A 57 10.27 4.26 20.81
N CYS A 58 9.15 4.42 20.10
CA CYS A 58 9.10 4.28 18.66
C CYS A 58 10.03 5.30 17.96
N ASN A 59 9.97 6.57 18.36
CA ASN A 59 10.84 7.63 17.82
C ASN A 59 12.33 7.31 18.05
N MET A 60 12.67 6.82 19.25
CA MET A 60 14.04 6.39 19.57
C MET A 60 14.50 5.23 18.67
N GLN A 61 13.67 4.23 18.46
CA GLN A 61 13.98 3.10 17.60
C GLN A 61 14.09 3.51 16.12
N ILE A 62 13.23 4.38 15.61
CA ILE A 62 13.31 4.92 14.25
C ILE A 62 14.63 5.68 14.06
N LYS A 63 15.01 6.55 14.99
CA LYS A 63 16.28 7.29 14.96
C LYS A 63 17.48 6.33 14.93
N LYS A 64 17.49 5.34 15.83
CA LYS A 64 18.54 4.30 15.89
C LYS A 64 18.59 3.47 14.59
N CYS A 65 17.43 3.16 14.01
CA CYS A 65 17.32 2.45 12.74
C CYS A 65 18.06 3.19 11.61
N ILE A 66 17.72 4.47 11.40
CA ILE A 66 18.35 5.30 10.35
C ILE A 66 19.85 5.46 10.59
N ASP A 67 20.25 5.73 11.82
CA ASP A 67 21.67 5.88 12.20
C ASP A 67 22.48 4.59 11.99
N SER A 68 21.89 3.44 12.27
CA SER A 68 22.51 2.15 12.08
C SER A 68 22.60 1.77 10.59
N TYR A 69 21.54 2.03 9.85
CA TYR A 69 21.52 1.76 8.41
C TYR A 69 22.57 2.58 7.67
N SER A 70 22.71 3.88 7.99
CA SER A 70 23.71 4.77 7.38
C SER A 70 25.15 4.37 7.66
N LYS A 71 25.39 3.61 8.75
CA LYS A 71 26.68 3.04 9.13
C LYS A 71 26.92 1.63 8.55
N GLY A 72 26.02 1.11 7.72
CA GLY A 72 26.08 -0.25 7.17
C GLY A 72 25.71 -1.37 8.17
N MET A 73 25.17 -1.02 9.34
CA MET A 73 24.72 -1.98 10.36
C MET A 73 23.27 -2.41 10.11
N TYR A 74 23.02 -3.08 8.98
CA TYR A 74 21.68 -3.40 8.51
C TYR A 74 20.90 -4.32 9.45
N SER A 75 21.56 -5.28 10.10
CA SER A 75 20.93 -6.17 11.08
C SER A 75 20.42 -5.41 12.31
N VAL A 76 21.16 -4.39 12.77
CA VAL A 76 20.73 -3.52 13.87
C VAL A 76 19.56 -2.64 13.45
N ALA A 77 19.60 -2.12 12.23
CA ALA A 77 18.49 -1.34 11.68
C ALA A 77 17.20 -2.19 11.56
N TYR A 78 17.33 -3.44 11.08
CA TYR A 78 16.22 -4.38 11.03
C TYR A 78 15.66 -4.67 12.43
N GLN A 79 16.52 -4.92 13.43
CA GLN A 79 16.09 -5.19 14.80
C GLN A 79 15.28 -4.04 15.39
N CYS A 80 15.62 -2.78 15.07
CA CYS A 80 14.82 -1.64 15.51
C CYS A 80 13.38 -1.68 14.96
N ILE A 81 13.20 -2.10 13.70
CA ILE A 81 11.86 -2.27 13.11
C ILE A 81 11.15 -3.50 13.68
N ASP A 82 11.89 -4.58 13.91
CA ASP A 82 11.34 -5.77 14.58
C ASP A 82 10.84 -5.45 15.99
N ASP A 83 11.59 -4.68 16.76
CA ASP A 83 11.20 -4.24 18.12
C ASP A 83 9.90 -3.39 18.08
N ILE A 84 9.76 -2.48 17.11
CA ILE A 84 8.54 -1.68 16.95
C ILE A 84 7.34 -2.55 16.57
N LEU A 85 7.48 -3.40 15.55
CA LEU A 85 6.37 -4.13 14.94
C LEU A 85 6.01 -5.42 15.68
N SER A 86 6.90 -5.96 16.53
CA SER A 86 6.63 -7.13 17.36
C SER A 86 5.91 -6.79 18.66
N ASP A 87 5.77 -5.52 19.00
CA ASP A 87 4.91 -5.11 20.10
C ASP A 87 3.45 -5.50 19.80
N THR A 88 2.73 -5.90 20.85
CA THR A 88 1.33 -6.39 20.77
C THR A 88 0.39 -5.46 20.02
N LEU A 89 0.73 -4.18 19.93
CA LEU A 89 -0.03 -3.17 19.20
C LEU A 89 -0.21 -3.49 17.72
N TYR A 90 0.81 -4.06 17.08
CA TYR A 90 0.77 -4.41 15.65
C TYR A 90 0.40 -5.87 15.41
N ALA A 91 0.42 -6.71 16.45
CA ALA A 91 0.12 -8.13 16.32
C ALA A 91 -1.36 -8.41 16.05
N ASP A 92 -2.27 -7.55 16.53
CA ASP A 92 -3.72 -7.76 16.49
C ASP A 92 -4.48 -6.73 15.64
N GLU A 93 -3.81 -5.73 15.04
CA GLU A 93 -4.49 -4.62 14.35
C GLU A 93 -4.11 -4.50 12.87
N TYR A 94 -4.27 -5.60 12.16
CA TYR A 94 -4.17 -5.61 10.72
C TYR A 94 -5.50 -5.19 10.08
N PHE A 95 -5.41 -4.46 8.99
CA PHE A 95 -6.58 -4.24 8.13
C PHE A 95 -6.85 -5.51 7.32
N ILE A 96 -8.06 -6.01 7.40
CA ILE A 96 -8.49 -7.14 6.58
C ILE A 96 -9.04 -6.62 5.27
N VAL A 97 -8.30 -6.85 4.19
CA VAL A 97 -8.78 -6.54 2.84
C VAL A 97 -9.91 -7.50 2.50
N PRO A 98 -11.16 -7.01 2.32
CA PRO A 98 -12.31 -7.89 2.16
C PRO A 98 -12.39 -8.50 0.75
N PRO A 99 -13.07 -9.65 0.58
CA PRO A 99 -13.37 -10.21 -0.73
C PRO A 99 -14.19 -9.23 -1.57
N LYS A 100 -14.04 -9.32 -2.89
CA LYS A 100 -14.69 -8.44 -3.89
C LYS A 100 -14.19 -7.00 -3.90
N PHE A 101 -13.29 -6.62 -2.99
CA PHE A 101 -12.65 -5.32 -3.05
C PHE A 101 -11.84 -5.20 -4.35
N SER A 102 -11.85 -4.01 -4.95
CA SER A 102 -11.20 -3.76 -6.24
C SER A 102 -9.99 -2.85 -6.06
N PHE A 103 -8.92 -3.24 -6.74
CA PHE A 103 -7.74 -2.42 -6.93
C PHE A 103 -7.43 -2.30 -8.41
N TYR A 104 -6.50 -1.43 -8.76
CA TYR A 104 -6.06 -1.20 -10.13
C TYR A 104 -4.55 -1.31 -10.23
N ARG A 105 -4.08 -1.72 -11.40
CA ARG A 105 -2.67 -1.67 -11.74
C ARG A 105 -2.51 -1.11 -13.13
N SER A 106 -1.55 -0.18 -13.25
CA SER A 106 -1.22 0.43 -14.53
C SER A 106 0.22 0.15 -14.93
N ARG A 107 0.45 0.05 -16.22
CA ARG A 107 1.77 -0.03 -16.84
C ARG A 107 1.84 0.88 -18.05
N LEU A 108 3.01 1.50 -18.26
CA LEU A 108 3.26 2.29 -19.44
C LEU A 108 3.50 1.39 -20.65
N PHE A 109 2.87 1.76 -21.74
CA PHE A 109 3.01 1.09 -23.01
C PHE A 109 4.03 1.83 -23.85
N LYS A 110 5.19 1.19 -24.12
CA LYS A 110 6.30 1.86 -24.83
C LYS A 110 6.39 1.50 -26.32
N THR A 111 5.63 0.53 -26.80
CA THR A 111 5.69 0.05 -28.20
C THR A 111 4.36 -0.62 -28.62
N ASN A 112 4.17 -0.84 -29.93
CA ASN A 112 2.98 -1.47 -30.54
C ASN A 112 2.71 -2.95 -30.14
N GLY A 113 3.28 -3.43 -29.02
CA GLY A 113 3.04 -4.75 -28.48
C GLY A 113 1.82 -4.77 -27.53
N ARG A 114 1.12 -5.88 -27.44
CA ARG A 114 0.05 -6.07 -26.43
C ARG A 114 0.68 -6.50 -25.11
N ILE A 115 0.31 -5.83 -24.01
CA ILE A 115 0.63 -6.32 -22.68
C ILE A 115 -0.27 -7.52 -22.39
N SER A 116 0.32 -8.65 -22.02
CA SER A 116 -0.44 -9.84 -21.67
C SER A 116 -1.05 -9.72 -20.28
N HIS A 117 -2.10 -10.51 -20.02
CA HIS A 117 -2.73 -10.63 -18.71
C HIS A 117 -1.70 -10.88 -17.59
N THR A 118 -0.79 -11.81 -17.76
CA THR A 118 0.22 -12.17 -16.77
C THR A 118 1.26 -11.07 -16.54
N GLU A 119 1.52 -10.20 -17.52
CA GLU A 119 2.42 -9.05 -17.36
C GLU A 119 1.85 -7.98 -16.46
N MET A 120 0.54 -7.97 -16.19
CA MET A 120 -0.07 -7.09 -15.20
C MET A 120 0.13 -7.57 -13.76
N PHE A 121 0.67 -8.77 -13.54
CA PHE A 121 1.06 -9.27 -12.23
C PHE A 121 2.46 -8.78 -11.84
N HIS A 122 3.03 -9.23 -10.72
CA HIS A 122 4.39 -8.84 -10.33
C HIS A 122 5.44 -9.33 -11.36
N ILE A 123 6.62 -8.73 -11.34
CA ILE A 123 7.73 -9.18 -12.19
C ILE A 123 8.06 -10.64 -11.84
N PRO A 124 8.10 -11.55 -12.82
CA PRO A 124 8.36 -12.96 -12.55
C PRO A 124 9.77 -13.19 -11.96
N PHE A 125 9.92 -14.19 -11.10
CA PHE A 125 11.15 -14.47 -10.38
C PHE A 125 12.37 -14.69 -11.28
N ASN A 126 12.18 -15.29 -12.45
CA ASN A 126 13.25 -15.47 -13.44
C ASN A 126 13.67 -14.16 -14.14
N LYS A 127 12.93 -13.05 -13.92
CA LYS A 127 13.23 -11.71 -14.44
C LYS A 127 13.53 -10.71 -13.31
N ARG A 128 13.89 -11.19 -12.11
CA ARG A 128 14.12 -10.34 -10.93
C ARG A 128 15.22 -9.28 -11.13
N GLY A 129 16.16 -9.49 -12.02
CA GLY A 129 17.16 -8.48 -12.39
C GLY A 129 16.57 -7.18 -13.00
N LYS A 130 15.27 -7.17 -13.33
CA LYS A 130 14.54 -5.97 -13.78
C LYS A 130 13.82 -5.24 -12.64
N VAL A 131 13.90 -5.76 -11.41
CA VAL A 131 13.28 -5.14 -10.23
C VAL A 131 14.23 -4.11 -9.67
N GLU A 132 13.89 -2.85 -9.87
CA GLU A 132 14.59 -1.69 -9.31
C GLU A 132 14.17 -1.44 -7.86
N THR A 133 14.90 -0.56 -7.16
CA THR A 133 14.50 -0.12 -5.83
C THR A 133 13.19 0.66 -5.89
N GLN A 134 12.22 0.26 -5.08
CA GLN A 134 10.94 0.94 -4.90
C GLN A 134 10.67 1.09 -3.41
N ARG A 135 9.67 1.89 -3.03
CA ARG A 135 9.40 2.21 -1.63
C ARG A 135 9.32 0.96 -0.74
N TYR A 136 8.58 -0.05 -1.15
CA TYR A 136 8.39 -1.31 -0.42
C TYR A 136 9.03 -2.51 -1.14
N SER A 137 10.11 -2.30 -1.89
CA SER A 137 10.76 -3.35 -2.67
C SER A 137 12.25 -3.09 -2.81
N ALA A 138 13.06 -3.93 -2.22
CA ALA A 138 14.50 -3.93 -2.43
C ALA A 138 14.84 -4.36 -3.87
N PRO A 139 15.99 -3.95 -4.44
CA PRO A 139 16.43 -4.38 -5.75
C PRO A 139 16.42 -5.90 -5.88
N GLY A 140 15.84 -6.42 -6.96
CA GLY A 140 15.77 -7.85 -7.21
C GLY A 140 14.67 -8.59 -6.44
N TYR A 141 13.89 -7.92 -5.59
CA TYR A 141 12.78 -8.53 -4.86
C TYR A 141 11.42 -8.07 -5.42
N PRO A 142 10.69 -8.93 -6.17
CA PRO A 142 9.43 -8.55 -6.78
C PRO A 142 8.36 -8.22 -5.75
N CYS A 143 7.59 -7.16 -6.01
CA CYS A 143 6.42 -6.77 -5.24
C CYS A 143 5.26 -6.47 -6.19
N LEU A 144 4.04 -6.87 -5.84
CA LEU A 144 2.83 -6.49 -6.55
C LEU A 144 2.31 -5.19 -5.94
N TYR A 145 2.33 -4.10 -6.73
CA TYR A 145 1.78 -2.81 -6.35
C TYR A 145 0.42 -2.62 -7.01
N LEU A 146 -0.57 -2.25 -6.24
CA LEU A 146 -1.94 -1.99 -6.67
C LEU A 146 -2.40 -0.66 -6.08
N GLY A 147 -3.07 0.17 -6.87
CA GLY A 147 -3.69 1.42 -6.42
C GLY A 147 -5.18 1.24 -6.13
N SER A 148 -5.73 2.04 -5.24
CA SER A 148 -7.17 2.06 -4.92
C SER A 148 -8.01 2.56 -6.10
N SER A 149 -7.42 3.36 -7.00
CA SER A 149 -8.08 3.93 -8.18
C SER A 149 -7.12 4.00 -9.38
N VAL A 150 -7.65 4.23 -10.57
CA VAL A 150 -6.84 4.51 -11.76
C VAL A 150 -6.07 5.81 -11.58
N ASN A 151 -6.66 6.79 -10.88
CA ASN A 151 -6.00 8.04 -10.55
C ASN A 151 -4.78 7.83 -9.65
N ALA A 152 -4.90 7.01 -8.58
CA ALA A 152 -3.77 6.66 -7.73
C ALA A 152 -2.63 6.02 -8.55
N CYS A 153 -2.95 5.11 -9.47
CA CYS A 153 -1.96 4.52 -10.37
C CYS A 153 -1.29 5.55 -11.30
N TRP A 154 -2.05 6.54 -11.79
CA TRP A 154 -1.55 7.57 -12.68
C TRP A 154 -0.58 8.51 -11.97
N GLU A 155 -0.90 8.92 -10.74
CA GLU A 155 -0.03 9.72 -9.88
C GLU A 155 1.30 8.98 -9.56
N GLU A 156 1.21 7.70 -9.20
CA GLU A 156 2.41 6.88 -8.92
C GLU A 156 3.32 6.73 -10.14
N LEU A 157 2.77 6.69 -11.34
CA LEU A 157 3.55 6.64 -12.59
C LEU A 157 4.13 8.00 -13.00
N GLY A 158 3.85 9.08 -12.24
CA GLY A 158 4.36 10.42 -12.51
C GLY A 158 3.57 11.16 -13.57
N GLN A 159 2.26 10.94 -13.61
CA GLN A 159 1.31 11.63 -14.48
C GLN A 159 1.65 11.52 -15.99
N PRO A 160 1.85 10.28 -16.51
CA PRO A 160 2.12 10.09 -17.93
C PRO A 160 0.91 10.50 -18.76
N ARG A 161 1.08 10.55 -20.09
CA ARG A 161 -0.06 10.68 -20.98
C ARG A 161 -1.01 9.51 -20.72
N PHE A 162 -2.28 9.82 -20.48
CA PHE A 162 -3.27 8.80 -20.11
C PHE A 162 -3.43 7.73 -21.19
N ASP A 163 -3.27 8.10 -22.45
CA ASP A 163 -3.34 7.20 -23.60
C ASP A 163 -2.19 6.17 -23.64
N ASP A 164 -1.08 6.44 -22.96
CA ASP A 164 0.08 5.55 -22.89
C ASP A 164 -0.03 4.53 -21.73
N MET A 165 -1.15 4.55 -20.98
CA MET A 165 -1.39 3.65 -19.87
C MET A 165 -2.26 2.46 -20.27
N MET A 166 -1.79 1.27 -19.87
CA MET A 166 -2.61 0.05 -19.86
C MET A 166 -3.00 -0.27 -18.42
N VAL A 167 -4.27 -0.49 -18.20
CA VAL A 167 -4.85 -0.68 -16.86
C VAL A 167 -5.55 -2.04 -16.77
N SER A 168 -5.38 -2.73 -15.65
CA SER A 168 -6.18 -3.89 -15.25
C SER A 168 -6.81 -3.65 -13.89
N ARG A 169 -8.05 -4.12 -13.72
CA ARG A 169 -8.74 -4.18 -12.44
C ARG A 169 -8.44 -5.52 -11.77
N PHE A 170 -7.98 -5.47 -10.53
CA PHE A 170 -7.74 -6.61 -9.65
C PHE A 170 -8.88 -6.71 -8.64
N VAL A 171 -9.44 -7.89 -8.50
CA VAL A 171 -10.52 -8.16 -7.54
C VAL A 171 -10.04 -9.20 -6.53
N VAL A 172 -10.20 -8.89 -5.26
CA VAL A 172 -9.86 -9.77 -4.15
C VAL A 172 -10.82 -10.97 -4.12
N LYS A 173 -10.28 -12.17 -4.16
CA LYS A 173 -11.04 -13.43 -4.02
C LYS A 173 -11.22 -13.83 -2.57
N GLU A 174 -10.12 -13.78 -1.83
CA GLU A 174 -10.04 -14.23 -0.44
C GLU A 174 -9.56 -13.08 0.43
N ALA A 175 -10.23 -12.88 1.56
CA ALA A 175 -9.80 -11.89 2.54
C ALA A 175 -8.40 -12.20 3.09
N PHE A 176 -7.60 -11.17 3.30
CA PHE A 176 -6.27 -11.31 3.87
C PHE A 176 -5.86 -10.09 4.69
N PRO A 177 -5.03 -10.26 5.74
CA PRO A 177 -4.54 -9.16 6.54
C PRO A 177 -3.35 -8.44 5.90
N VAL A 178 -3.28 -7.13 6.10
CA VAL A 178 -2.18 -6.24 5.72
C VAL A 178 -1.87 -5.27 6.84
N LEU A 179 -0.64 -4.83 6.95
CA LEU A 179 -0.25 -3.74 7.83
C LEU A 179 -0.83 -2.43 7.28
N ASP A 180 -1.68 -1.77 8.08
CA ASP A 180 -2.32 -0.52 7.68
C ASP A 180 -1.50 0.69 8.12
N LEU A 181 -0.87 1.35 7.15
CA LEU A 181 -0.12 2.60 7.30
C LEU A 181 -0.74 3.73 6.47
N ARG A 182 -2.04 3.67 6.24
CA ARG A 182 -2.75 4.78 5.59
C ARG A 182 -2.86 5.97 6.53
N MET A 183 -2.99 7.14 5.93
CA MET A 183 -3.36 8.33 6.69
C MET A 183 -4.72 8.12 7.36
N PRO A 184 -4.81 8.38 8.68
CA PRO A 184 -6.07 8.25 9.38
C PRO A 184 -7.09 9.28 8.88
N LYS A 185 -8.34 8.86 8.81
CA LYS A 185 -9.49 9.70 8.52
C LYS A 185 -10.09 10.23 9.84
N GLU A 186 -11.03 11.17 9.71
CA GLU A 186 -11.75 11.72 10.87
C GLU A 186 -12.42 10.62 11.70
N GLU A 187 -13.06 9.68 11.02
CA GLU A 187 -13.73 8.54 11.63
C GLU A 187 -12.80 7.60 12.42
N ASP A 188 -11.54 7.48 12.02
CA ASP A 188 -10.54 6.64 12.70
C ASP A 188 -10.06 7.26 14.03
N LEU A 189 -10.26 8.55 14.19
CA LEU A 189 -9.88 9.31 15.41
C LEU A 189 -11.05 9.48 16.38
N GLU A 190 -12.17 8.81 16.13
CA GLU A 190 -13.31 8.74 17.04
C GLU A 190 -13.44 7.32 17.62
N GLY A 191 -13.79 7.23 18.91
CA GLY A 191 -14.05 5.95 19.57
C GLY A 191 -12.87 5.30 20.27
N ASP A 192 -13.01 4.02 20.60
CA ASP A 192 -12.12 3.28 21.50
C ASP A 192 -10.74 2.91 20.89
N LYS A 193 -10.53 3.14 19.59
CA LYS A 193 -9.31 2.77 18.86
C LYS A 193 -8.34 3.93 18.62
N ILE A 194 -8.64 5.09 19.14
CA ILE A 194 -7.84 6.29 18.89
C ILE A 194 -6.38 6.13 19.35
N ASP A 195 -6.17 5.48 20.50
CA ASP A 195 -4.84 5.23 21.04
C ASP A 195 -3.98 4.39 20.08
N VAL A 196 -4.58 3.41 19.39
CA VAL A 196 -3.92 2.59 18.38
C VAL A 196 -3.52 3.42 17.17
N VAL A 197 -4.43 4.27 16.70
CA VAL A 197 -4.15 5.16 15.56
C VAL A 197 -3.02 6.12 15.90
N LEU A 198 -3.06 6.74 17.09
CA LEU A 198 -2.02 7.67 17.55
C LEU A 198 -0.65 6.99 17.65
N LYS A 199 -0.58 5.77 18.13
CA LYS A 199 0.67 4.98 18.21
C LYS A 199 1.24 4.62 16.83
N LYS A 200 0.43 4.54 15.78
CA LYS A 200 0.88 4.26 14.40
C LYS A 200 1.49 5.47 13.68
N ILE A 201 1.18 6.70 14.11
CA ILE A 201 1.59 7.92 13.42
C ILE A 201 3.12 8.02 13.20
N PRO A 202 4.02 7.66 14.13
CA PRO A 202 5.46 7.69 13.88
C PRO A 202 5.89 6.84 12.67
N LEU A 203 5.31 5.65 12.48
CA LEU A 203 5.57 4.83 11.29
C LEU A 203 4.97 5.44 10.04
N ILE A 204 3.76 6.00 10.12
CA ILE A 204 3.13 6.70 8.98
C ILE A 204 4.00 7.88 8.54
N ILE A 205 4.49 8.72 9.47
CA ILE A 205 5.43 9.81 9.18
C ILE A 205 6.67 9.27 8.48
N SER A 206 7.27 8.20 9.03
CA SER A 206 8.54 7.64 8.54
C SER A 206 8.42 6.96 7.17
N THR A 207 7.23 6.52 6.79
CA THR A 207 6.95 5.87 5.49
C THR A 207 6.34 6.82 4.47
N SER A 208 5.89 8.02 4.90
CA SER A 208 5.21 9.01 4.06
C SER A 208 6.13 10.20 3.71
N ILE A 209 7.35 9.90 3.24
CA ILE A 209 8.33 10.90 2.84
C ILE A 209 8.42 10.95 1.32
N LYS A 210 8.32 12.15 0.72
CA LYS A 210 8.43 12.30 -0.74
C LYS A 210 9.82 11.94 -1.22
N THR A 211 9.87 11.21 -2.32
CA THR A 211 11.13 10.89 -3.01
C THR A 211 11.72 12.17 -3.61
N LEU A 212 12.94 12.50 -3.23
CA LEU A 212 13.63 13.69 -3.70
C LEU A 212 14.05 13.53 -5.17
N ASP A 213 14.68 12.40 -5.50
CA ASP A 213 15.10 12.05 -6.85
C ASP A 213 14.65 10.62 -7.19
N ARG A 214 13.71 10.50 -8.13
CA ARG A 214 13.19 9.20 -8.58
C ARG A 214 14.25 8.36 -9.29
N THR A 215 15.30 8.97 -9.82
CA THR A 215 16.37 8.30 -10.58
C THR A 215 17.54 7.85 -9.71
N ALA A 216 17.64 8.35 -8.46
CA ALA A 216 18.71 8.01 -7.55
C ALA A 216 18.72 6.50 -7.24
N PHE A 217 19.92 5.91 -7.18
CA PHE A 217 20.10 4.52 -6.76
C PHE A 217 19.83 4.32 -5.27
N TYR A 218 20.26 5.27 -4.45
CA TYR A 218 20.03 5.28 -3.00
C TYR A 218 18.95 6.30 -2.65
N LYS A 219 17.93 5.85 -1.94
CA LYS A 219 16.78 6.63 -1.51
C LYS A 219 16.60 6.43 0.00
N PRO A 220 17.07 7.37 0.83
CA PRO A 220 16.99 7.21 2.29
C PRO A 220 15.55 7.08 2.79
N GLU A 221 14.59 7.67 2.11
CA GLU A 221 13.17 7.56 2.40
C GLU A 221 12.56 6.15 2.16
N TYR A 222 13.33 5.23 1.55
CA TYR A 222 12.91 3.85 1.35
C TYR A 222 13.46 2.89 2.40
N ILE A 223 14.34 3.33 3.29
CA ILE A 223 14.98 2.49 4.32
C ILE A 223 13.90 1.83 5.19
N ILE A 224 13.07 2.63 5.87
CA ILE A 224 12.04 2.11 6.78
C ILE A 224 10.99 1.29 6.04
N PRO A 225 10.39 1.74 4.92
CA PRO A 225 9.47 0.93 4.14
C PRO A 225 10.03 -0.43 3.72
N GLN A 226 11.29 -0.51 3.28
CA GLN A 226 11.90 -1.78 2.87
C GLN A 226 12.18 -2.70 4.05
N LEU A 227 12.60 -2.18 5.21
CA LEU A 227 12.76 -2.97 6.43
C LEU A 227 11.42 -3.49 6.98
N ILE A 228 10.33 -2.74 6.83
CA ILE A 228 8.97 -3.23 7.15
C ILE A 228 8.60 -4.44 6.27
N ILE A 229 8.90 -4.39 4.98
CA ILE A 229 8.67 -5.54 4.08
C ILE A 229 9.54 -6.73 4.47
N GLU A 230 10.81 -6.51 4.81
CA GLU A 230 11.70 -7.56 5.31
C GLU A 230 11.13 -8.21 6.58
N TYR A 231 10.63 -7.40 7.52
CA TYR A 231 9.95 -7.88 8.72
C TYR A 231 8.75 -8.77 8.36
N ILE A 232 7.85 -8.31 7.50
CA ILE A 232 6.67 -9.06 7.08
C ILE A 232 7.06 -10.41 6.47
N ILE A 233 8.03 -10.42 5.57
CA ILE A 233 8.52 -11.65 4.92
C ILE A 233 9.12 -12.61 5.95
N THR A 234 9.96 -12.09 6.85
CA THR A 234 10.65 -12.90 7.88
C THR A 234 9.63 -13.52 8.85
N LYS A 235 8.67 -12.74 9.35
CA LYS A 235 7.65 -13.26 10.27
C LYS A 235 6.71 -14.26 9.60
N ASN A 236 6.32 -14.02 8.36
CA ASN A 236 5.53 -14.96 7.58
C ASN A 236 6.28 -16.28 7.37
N ARG A 237 7.59 -16.21 7.10
CA ARG A 237 8.42 -17.41 6.95
C ARG A 237 8.49 -18.24 8.23
N ILE A 238 8.75 -17.58 9.35
CA ILE A 238 8.77 -18.24 10.67
C ILE A 238 7.42 -18.92 10.95
N LYS A 239 6.29 -18.22 10.71
CA LYS A 239 4.95 -18.79 10.87
C LYS A 239 4.73 -20.01 9.97
N TYR A 240 5.13 -19.93 8.71
CA TYR A 240 5.02 -21.04 7.76
C TYR A 240 5.86 -22.26 8.21
N GLU A 241 7.11 -22.05 8.59
CA GLU A 241 8.02 -23.10 9.09
C GLU A 241 7.52 -23.72 10.42
N SER A 242 6.74 -22.98 11.20
CA SER A 242 6.07 -23.47 12.43
C SER A 242 4.76 -24.22 12.16
N GLY A 243 4.39 -24.45 10.90
CA GLY A 243 3.23 -25.23 10.50
C GLY A 243 1.93 -24.43 10.31
N ASN A 244 1.96 -23.08 10.42
CA ASN A 244 0.80 -22.27 10.07
C ASN A 244 0.62 -22.27 8.54
N ASN A 245 -0.62 -22.48 8.09
CA ASN A 245 -0.94 -22.61 6.68
C ASN A 245 -2.24 -21.92 6.25
N ARG A 246 -2.89 -21.20 7.17
CA ARG A 246 -4.10 -20.42 6.84
C ARG A 246 -3.68 -19.05 6.30
N LEU A 247 -4.40 -18.56 5.29
CA LEU A 247 -4.13 -17.24 4.70
C LEU A 247 -4.15 -16.11 5.76
N PHE A 248 -5.05 -16.19 6.73
CA PHE A 248 -5.17 -15.22 7.82
C PHE A 248 -4.02 -15.24 8.83
N ASP A 249 -3.19 -16.28 8.84
CA ASP A 249 -2.02 -16.33 9.71
C ASP A 249 -0.88 -15.43 9.19
N PHE A 250 -0.95 -14.99 7.92
CA PHE A 250 0.09 -14.25 7.22
C PHE A 250 -0.33 -12.82 6.94
N VAL A 251 0.52 -11.86 7.26
CA VAL A 251 0.38 -10.47 6.80
C VAL A 251 0.92 -10.37 5.40
N LEU A 252 0.07 -10.10 4.40
CA LEU A 252 0.49 -10.20 3.00
C LEU A 252 1.25 -8.98 2.49
N GLY A 253 1.20 -7.85 3.20
CA GLY A 253 1.90 -6.65 2.77
C GLY A 253 1.50 -5.40 3.54
N VAL A 254 1.64 -4.25 2.91
CA VAL A 254 1.38 -2.93 3.49
C VAL A 254 0.34 -2.19 2.66
N TYR A 255 -0.65 -1.62 3.34
CA TYR A 255 -1.64 -0.71 2.75
C TYR A 255 -1.30 0.70 3.22
N TYR A 256 -1.03 1.62 2.31
CA TYR A 256 -0.49 2.94 2.63
C TYR A 256 -1.03 4.02 1.69
N THR A 257 -1.05 5.25 2.17
CA THR A 257 -1.46 6.40 1.35
C THR A 257 -0.33 6.87 0.45
N SER A 258 -0.63 7.15 -0.81
CA SER A 258 0.34 7.67 -1.78
C SER A 258 0.94 9.00 -1.33
N VAL A 259 2.25 9.15 -1.46
CA VAL A 259 2.97 10.39 -1.17
C VAL A 259 3.18 11.27 -2.41
N HIS A 260 2.75 10.79 -3.58
CA HIS A 260 2.98 11.50 -4.84
C HIS A 260 1.90 12.54 -5.15
N ILE A 261 0.81 12.53 -4.42
CA ILE A 261 -0.32 13.44 -4.60
C ILE A 261 0.02 14.78 -3.95
N ASN A 262 -0.06 15.84 -4.75
CA ASN A 262 0.26 17.18 -4.27
C ASN A 262 -0.92 17.86 -3.55
N ASP A 263 -2.15 17.44 -3.85
CA ASP A 263 -3.40 18.05 -3.39
C ASP A 263 -4.34 17.05 -2.71
N TYR A 264 -3.77 16.22 -1.84
CA TYR A 264 -4.52 15.22 -1.07
C TYR A 264 -5.76 15.81 -0.36
N PHE A 265 -5.67 17.07 0.06
CA PHE A 265 -6.74 17.77 0.78
C PHE A 265 -7.86 18.30 -0.09
N ASN A 266 -7.62 18.48 -1.40
CA ASN A 266 -8.64 18.92 -2.33
C ASN A 266 -9.55 17.77 -2.81
N PHE A 267 -9.22 16.51 -2.45
CA PHE A 267 -9.97 15.32 -2.79
C PHE A 267 -10.22 14.46 -1.54
N PRO A 268 -10.95 14.97 -0.52
CA PRO A 268 -11.13 14.26 0.75
C PRO A 268 -11.88 12.93 0.61
N ASP A 269 -12.68 12.76 -0.45
CA ASP A 269 -13.49 11.56 -0.69
C ASP A 269 -12.77 10.54 -1.59
N GLU A 270 -11.64 10.90 -2.22
CA GLU A 270 -10.86 9.97 -3.02
C GLU A 270 -9.78 9.32 -2.16
N THR A 271 -9.73 8.00 -2.19
CA THR A 271 -8.65 7.25 -1.55
C THR A 271 -7.51 7.08 -2.53
N PHE A 272 -6.40 7.75 -2.26
CA PHE A 272 -5.15 7.60 -3.00
C PHE A 272 -4.25 6.58 -2.30
N ASP A 273 -4.82 5.41 -2.03
CA ASP A 273 -4.12 4.40 -1.26
C ASP A 273 -3.50 3.35 -2.19
N ASN A 274 -2.39 2.80 -1.76
CA ASN A 274 -1.63 1.80 -2.48
C ASN A 274 -1.42 0.57 -1.62
N LEU A 275 -1.53 -0.59 -2.23
CA LEU A 275 -1.25 -1.88 -1.64
C LEU A 275 0.08 -2.41 -2.20
N ALA A 276 1.06 -2.66 -1.34
CA ALA A 276 2.34 -3.26 -1.68
C ALA A 276 2.42 -4.68 -1.11
N LEU A 277 2.47 -5.68 -1.98
CA LEU A 277 2.46 -7.09 -1.63
C LEU A 277 3.76 -7.76 -2.10
N PRO A 278 4.69 -8.08 -1.18
CA PRO A 278 5.92 -8.77 -1.53
C PRO A 278 5.63 -10.17 -2.09
N ALA A 279 6.28 -10.51 -3.19
CA ALA A 279 6.14 -11.82 -3.80
C ALA A 279 7.01 -12.85 -3.07
N VAL A 280 6.41 -13.90 -2.55
CA VAL A 280 7.11 -14.98 -1.84
C VAL A 280 7.44 -16.10 -2.82
N LEU A 281 8.73 -16.48 -2.88
CA LEU A 281 9.21 -17.63 -3.64
C LEU A 281 9.30 -18.84 -2.70
N VAL A 282 8.42 -19.80 -2.90
CA VAL A 282 8.41 -21.06 -2.12
C VAL A 282 9.22 -22.13 -2.82
N ASP A 283 9.01 -22.32 -4.12
CA ASP A 283 9.73 -23.29 -4.94
C ASP A 283 10.62 -22.56 -5.98
N ARG A 284 11.84 -23.06 -6.21
CA ARG A 284 12.78 -22.51 -7.21
C ARG A 284 12.26 -22.59 -8.64
N ASN A 285 11.30 -23.46 -8.91
CA ASN A 285 10.66 -23.63 -10.22
C ASN A 285 9.50 -22.67 -10.45
N GLU A 286 9.11 -21.87 -9.45
CA GLU A 286 8.03 -20.90 -9.59
C GLU A 286 8.45 -19.72 -10.48
N THR A 287 7.52 -19.30 -11.32
CA THR A 287 7.65 -18.07 -12.10
C THR A 287 7.02 -16.90 -11.37
N TYR A 288 5.89 -17.12 -10.70
CA TYR A 288 5.12 -16.13 -9.97
C TYR A 288 4.76 -16.63 -8.57
N CYS A 289 4.50 -15.71 -7.64
CA CYS A 289 4.03 -16.01 -6.30
C CYS A 289 2.61 -16.59 -6.37
N GLN A 290 2.47 -17.86 -6.02
CA GLN A 290 1.20 -18.57 -6.08
C GLN A 290 0.24 -18.10 -4.98
N LEU A 291 0.77 -17.76 -3.80
CA LEU A 291 -0.01 -17.20 -2.71
C LEU A 291 -0.75 -15.93 -3.15
N LEU A 292 -0.04 -14.97 -3.74
CA LEU A 292 -0.67 -13.75 -4.26
C LEU A 292 -1.60 -14.03 -5.43
N ALA A 293 -1.26 -14.98 -6.31
CA ALA A 293 -2.11 -15.37 -7.42
C ALA A 293 -3.44 -16.01 -6.96
N SER A 294 -3.44 -16.69 -5.81
CA SER A 294 -4.68 -17.24 -5.23
C SER A 294 -5.59 -16.18 -4.62
N CYS A 295 -5.02 -15.04 -4.21
CA CYS A 295 -5.78 -13.95 -3.59
C CYS A 295 -6.55 -13.08 -4.60
N PHE A 296 -6.21 -13.13 -5.90
CA PHE A 296 -6.76 -12.21 -6.88
C PHE A 296 -7.24 -12.89 -8.16
N GLU A 297 -8.24 -12.26 -8.76
CA GLU A 297 -8.54 -12.35 -10.19
C GLU A 297 -8.46 -10.96 -10.79
N TRP A 298 -8.05 -10.84 -12.06
CA TRP A 298 -7.95 -9.54 -12.71
C TRP A 298 -8.36 -9.58 -14.18
N THR A 299 -8.63 -8.40 -14.73
CA THR A 299 -9.04 -8.24 -16.12
C THR A 299 -7.86 -8.29 -17.06
N ASP A 300 -8.09 -8.59 -18.34
CA ASP A 300 -7.11 -8.27 -19.37
C ASP A 300 -6.82 -6.77 -19.37
N PRO A 301 -5.58 -6.34 -19.63
CA PRO A 301 -5.24 -4.93 -19.67
C PRO A 301 -5.87 -4.22 -20.86
N THR A 302 -6.35 -3.00 -20.62
CA THR A 302 -6.86 -2.11 -21.67
C THR A 302 -6.42 -0.67 -21.44
N SER A 303 -6.58 0.19 -22.45
CA SER A 303 -6.34 1.64 -22.35
C SER A 303 -7.62 2.41 -22.63
N TYR A 304 -7.67 3.65 -22.15
CA TYR A 304 -8.81 4.54 -22.41
C TYR A 304 -9.02 4.75 -23.93
N SER A 305 -7.96 5.00 -24.67
CA SER A 305 -8.02 5.19 -26.12
C SER A 305 -8.60 3.99 -26.85
N TYR A 306 -8.21 2.79 -26.46
CA TYR A 306 -8.75 1.57 -27.08
C TYR A 306 -10.25 1.42 -26.80
N GLU A 307 -10.69 1.62 -25.59
CA GLU A 307 -12.10 1.52 -25.22
C GLU A 307 -12.95 2.64 -25.84
N SER A 308 -12.40 3.85 -25.99
CA SER A 308 -13.08 4.98 -26.67
C SER A 308 -13.37 4.68 -28.13
N ILE A 309 -12.40 4.11 -28.88
CA ILE A 309 -12.56 3.73 -30.27
C ILE A 309 -13.63 2.64 -30.43
N SER A 310 -13.77 1.76 -29.44
CA SER A 310 -14.77 0.70 -29.45
C SER A 310 -16.21 1.18 -29.32
N GLY A 311 -16.44 2.48 -29.09
CA GLY A 311 -17.75 3.13 -29.00
C GLY A 311 -18.57 2.72 -27.77
N LYS A 312 -17.91 2.20 -26.73
CA LYS A 312 -18.60 1.62 -25.59
C LYS A 312 -18.75 2.58 -24.39
N PHE A 313 -18.11 3.75 -24.44
CA PHE A 313 -18.24 4.79 -23.39
C PHE A 313 -19.53 5.62 -23.48
N GLY A 314 -20.21 5.69 -24.60
CA GLY A 314 -21.33 6.60 -24.80
C GLY A 314 -22.70 6.16 -24.23
N ARG A 315 -22.78 5.02 -23.52
CA ARG A 315 -24.08 4.49 -23.05
C ARG A 315 -24.32 4.58 -21.55
N SER A 316 -23.33 4.98 -20.77
CA SER A 316 -23.41 4.97 -19.30
C SER A 316 -24.03 6.23 -18.73
N ILE A 317 -23.95 7.36 -19.42
CA ILE A 317 -24.39 8.67 -18.92
C ILE A 317 -25.90 8.71 -18.62
N GLU A 318 -26.73 8.00 -19.37
CA GLU A 318 -28.18 8.00 -19.17
C GLU A 318 -28.68 7.16 -17.98
N ARG A 319 -27.87 6.29 -17.40
CA ARG A 319 -28.29 5.37 -16.31
C ARG A 319 -27.99 5.84 -14.91
N VAL A 320 -27.15 6.85 -14.75
CA VAL A 320 -26.59 7.21 -13.43
C VAL A 320 -27.39 8.30 -12.69
N THR A 321 -28.40 8.90 -13.34
CA THR A 321 -29.12 10.05 -12.76
C THR A 321 -30.25 9.68 -11.80
N SER A 322 -30.49 8.42 -11.48
CA SER A 322 -31.74 8.10 -10.80
C SER A 322 -31.68 7.77 -9.31
N ASP A 323 -30.58 7.33 -8.69
CA ASP A 323 -30.72 6.82 -7.31
C ASP A 323 -29.49 6.89 -6.37
N VAL A 324 -28.49 7.75 -6.58
CA VAL A 324 -27.38 7.89 -5.64
C VAL A 324 -27.10 9.37 -5.37
N ASP A 325 -27.23 9.79 -4.12
CA ASP A 325 -26.73 11.09 -3.63
C ASP A 325 -25.19 11.09 -3.68
N LEU A 326 -24.62 11.40 -4.85
CA LEU A 326 -23.18 11.59 -5.02
C LEU A 326 -22.83 13.04 -4.65
N THR A 327 -21.74 13.22 -3.92
CA THR A 327 -21.16 14.55 -3.79
C THR A 327 -20.74 15.08 -5.17
N GLU A 328 -20.66 16.40 -5.34
CA GLU A 328 -20.26 17.03 -6.61
C GLU A 328 -18.86 16.53 -7.05
N LYS A 329 -17.95 16.25 -6.10
CA LYS A 329 -16.60 15.74 -6.35
C LYS A 329 -16.60 14.29 -6.82
N GLU A 330 -17.39 13.42 -6.19
CA GLU A 330 -17.55 12.02 -6.61
C GLU A 330 -18.15 11.94 -8.01
N ALA A 331 -19.14 12.79 -8.31
CA ALA A 331 -19.69 12.92 -9.64
C ALA A 331 -18.61 13.33 -10.65
N ASN A 332 -17.78 14.34 -10.32
CA ASN A 332 -16.71 14.82 -11.19
C ASN A 332 -15.65 13.73 -11.48
N TYR A 333 -15.25 12.94 -10.48
CA TYR A 333 -14.33 11.82 -10.71
C TYR A 333 -14.98 10.74 -11.58
N ARG A 334 -16.20 10.34 -11.27
CA ARG A 334 -16.93 9.29 -11.99
C ARG A 334 -17.10 9.61 -13.48
N PHE A 335 -17.31 10.90 -13.82
CA PHE A 335 -17.42 11.37 -15.21
C PHE A 335 -16.07 11.75 -15.83
N SER A 336 -14.97 11.58 -15.13
CA SER A 336 -13.63 11.74 -15.70
C SER A 336 -13.27 10.54 -16.57
N LYS A 337 -12.27 10.70 -17.45
CA LYS A 337 -11.71 9.59 -18.26
C LYS A 337 -11.26 8.41 -17.40
N MET A 338 -10.81 8.66 -16.17
CA MET A 338 -10.35 7.64 -15.22
C MET A 338 -11.54 6.85 -14.67
N GLY A 339 -12.56 7.55 -14.17
CA GLY A 339 -13.80 6.92 -13.69
C GLY A 339 -14.52 6.12 -14.76
N GLU A 340 -14.63 6.66 -15.99
CA GLU A 340 -15.20 5.93 -17.14
C GLU A 340 -14.41 4.65 -17.44
N LEU A 341 -13.07 4.68 -17.35
CA LEU A 341 -12.25 3.50 -17.55
C LEU A 341 -12.46 2.47 -16.42
N GLU A 342 -12.58 2.91 -15.17
CA GLU A 342 -12.88 2.03 -14.03
C GLU A 342 -14.23 1.34 -14.19
N GLU A 343 -15.27 2.10 -14.55
CA GLU A 343 -16.59 1.55 -14.83
C GLU A 343 -16.54 0.53 -15.96
N ARG A 344 -15.82 0.84 -17.03
CA ARG A 344 -15.63 -0.08 -18.16
C ARG A 344 -14.92 -1.36 -17.72
N LEU A 345 -13.85 -1.27 -16.94
CA LEU A 345 -13.13 -2.43 -16.41
C LEU A 345 -14.00 -3.29 -15.47
N SER A 346 -15.00 -2.70 -14.82
CA SER A 346 -15.94 -3.45 -13.96
C SER A 346 -16.78 -4.45 -14.73
N THR A 347 -16.99 -4.24 -16.03
CA THR A 347 -17.75 -5.12 -16.92
C THR A 347 -16.90 -6.22 -17.56
N PHE A 348 -15.57 -6.19 -17.38
CA PHE A 348 -14.66 -7.18 -17.99
C PHE A 348 -14.69 -8.51 -17.23
N LYS A 349 -14.47 -9.58 -17.99
CA LYS A 349 -14.31 -10.91 -17.39
C LYS A 349 -13.04 -10.94 -16.54
N LEU A 350 -13.19 -11.38 -15.31
CA LEU A 350 -12.09 -11.68 -14.41
C LEU A 350 -11.48 -13.03 -14.74
N LYS A 351 -10.16 -13.12 -14.66
CA LYS A 351 -9.39 -14.34 -14.91
C LYS A 351 -8.35 -14.47 -13.79
N GLY A 352 -8.24 -15.63 -13.21
CA GLY A 352 -7.12 -16.00 -12.37
C GLY A 352 -5.91 -16.44 -13.18
N MET A 353 -4.80 -16.62 -12.53
CA MET A 353 -3.65 -17.28 -13.12
C MET A 353 -3.91 -18.80 -13.11
N LEU A 354 -3.80 -19.45 -14.29
CA LEU A 354 -3.89 -20.89 -14.37
C LEU A 354 -2.56 -21.49 -13.88
N TYR A 355 -2.58 -22.09 -12.71
CA TYR A 355 -1.48 -22.88 -12.17
C TYR A 355 -1.86 -24.34 -12.12
N CYS A 356 -0.93 -25.23 -12.52
CA CYS A 356 -0.92 -26.57 -11.96
C CYS A 356 -0.49 -26.43 -10.49
N LEU A 357 -1.40 -26.66 -9.58
CA LEU A 357 -1.11 -26.72 -8.14
C LEU A 357 -0.11 -27.86 -7.92
N THR A 358 1.11 -27.56 -7.55
CA THR A 358 2.02 -28.56 -6.99
C THR A 358 1.54 -28.93 -5.59
N ASP A 359 1.88 -30.11 -5.08
CA ASP A 359 1.39 -30.60 -3.77
C ASP A 359 1.72 -29.66 -2.60
N ALA A 360 2.80 -28.87 -2.71
CA ALA A 360 3.16 -27.83 -1.75
C ALA A 360 2.12 -26.68 -1.67
N ASN A 361 1.39 -26.42 -2.75
CA ASN A 361 0.42 -25.31 -2.82
C ASN A 361 -1.00 -25.72 -2.44
N LYS A 362 -1.28 -27.02 -2.38
CA LYS A 362 -2.54 -27.54 -1.85
C LYS A 362 -2.73 -27.17 -0.38
N ILE A 363 -1.64 -27.00 0.36
CA ILE A 363 -1.66 -26.65 1.79
C ILE A 363 -2.36 -25.31 2.05
N PHE A 364 -2.25 -24.34 1.13
CA PHE A 364 -2.90 -23.02 1.26
C PHE A 364 -4.38 -23.01 0.81
N ILE A 365 -4.84 -24.03 0.06
CA ILE A 365 -6.14 -24.02 -0.62
C ILE A 365 -7.10 -25.09 -0.07
N ASP A 366 -6.62 -26.25 0.38
CA ASP A 366 -7.45 -27.42 0.70
C ASP A 366 -8.16 -27.40 2.07
N ASN A 367 -8.03 -26.37 2.89
CA ASN A 367 -8.78 -26.29 4.16
C ASN A 367 -10.20 -25.69 4.03
N ARG A 368 -10.78 -25.64 2.84
CA ARG A 368 -12.13 -25.09 2.60
C ARG A 368 -13.27 -26.10 2.69
N SER A 369 -13.01 -27.39 2.82
CA SER A 369 -14.03 -28.44 2.77
C SER A 369 -14.43 -29.03 4.13
N SER A 370 -14.07 -28.37 5.23
CA SER A 370 -14.53 -28.80 6.55
C SER A 370 -14.96 -27.58 7.38
N ASN A 371 -16.13 -27.03 7.03
CA ASN A 371 -17.21 -26.57 7.91
C ASN A 371 -18.39 -26.10 7.07
#